data_56c93ad65b5f2f80a51166c245308d7f
#
_entry.id   56c93ad65b5f2f80a51166c245308d7f
#
_cell.length_a   1.000
_cell.length_b   1.000
_cell.length_c   1.000
_cell.angle_alpha   90.00
_cell.angle_beta   90.00
_cell.angle_gamma   90.00
#
_symmetry.space_group_name_H-M   'P 1'
#
loop_
_entity.id
_entity.type
_entity.pdbx_description
1 polymer ?
#
loop_
_entity_poly.entity_id
_entity_poly.type
_entity_poly.pdbx_seq_one_letter_code
_entity_poly.pdbx_strand_id
1 'polypeptide(L)'
;GTVGGSDMKSAYLSRSELTAERLRELYDVPGGPAIVMGFISADLGMDDVARAVQSVSPPDVQILLMTTCGELTHTKDSRSYYMDAEDGRAKVLLQVFSKRMIAQTHMMTLPLHNEDMRRGAVTLTPAERVEKITADVRAERIPFPVRFDDTFAFVYVDGVSACESFVLKALYDAESLPCPYIGGSAGGALDFSHTYIYNGREVLENHAVVLVVKLAADYRYSVFKTQAAEEMGAHWTVIGSDATFRTVDTVADVEGRPVLLTDVLMEYMHVSDIAALADALAEYTFATHVGNQFYIRSLQRIDESAKRMHFFCDITAGEELYLMRRVRFLETLKADYTGFAKGKPAPIGVIMNDCILRRLTFAEELAGADLFDGISVAGYSALGEIAGMHINETLTAIFFYRLSGGTFYDGYMNRFPSVYALCQKSFLEHDIARLEIIGRLKDGIMSEFSEYRSAMAGMSKTMARIGESAESVGGLIDNLSSGLGGQGDMTKELLGRNAEITPKLERLTESTKKIEQVMNMITEISAQIN
;
A
#
# COMPACT_ATOMS: atom_id res chain seq x y z
N GLY A 1 0.42 37.08 29.92
CA GLY A 1 -0.38 37.83 28.98
C GLY A 1 -0.32 37.17 27.60
N THR A 2 -1.29 36.35 27.27
CA THR A 2 -1.45 35.77 25.93
C THR A 2 -2.05 36.82 25.02
N VAL A 3 -1.20 37.62 24.40
CA VAL A 3 -1.61 38.47 23.29
C VAL A 3 -1.73 37.57 22.05
N GLY A 4 -2.94 37.22 21.70
CA GLY A 4 -3.30 36.40 20.57
C GLY A 4 -3.48 34.94 20.97
N GLY A 5 -4.71 34.45 21.03
CA GLY A 5 -5.01 33.04 21.25
C GLY A 5 -4.30 32.13 20.26
N SER A 6 -4.01 30.89 20.67
CA SER A 6 -3.40 29.89 19.79
C SER A 6 -4.32 29.54 18.63
N ASP A 7 -3.78 29.49 17.41
CA ASP A 7 -4.53 29.08 16.21
C ASP A 7 -4.84 27.59 16.19
N MET A 8 -4.08 26.80 16.93
CA MET A 8 -4.28 25.36 17.07
C MET A 8 -4.42 25.02 18.55
N LYS A 9 -5.48 24.32 18.90
CA LYS A 9 -5.71 23.80 20.25
C LYS A 9 -6.07 22.32 20.16
N SER A 10 -5.52 21.53 21.08
CA SER A 10 -5.87 20.13 21.25
C SER A 10 -6.32 19.83 22.67
N ALA A 11 -7.15 18.82 22.83
CA ALA A 11 -7.59 18.31 24.13
C ALA A 11 -7.73 16.79 24.06
N TYR A 12 -7.21 16.10 25.07
CA TYR A 12 -7.33 14.67 25.23
C TYR A 12 -8.33 14.38 26.35
N LEU A 13 -9.55 13.95 25.97
CA LEU A 13 -10.71 13.92 26.83
C LEU A 13 -11.24 12.50 27.04
N SER A 14 -11.61 12.18 28.27
CA SER A 14 -12.41 11.01 28.59
C SER A 14 -13.88 11.26 28.25
N ARG A 15 -14.71 10.22 28.29
CA ARG A 15 -16.15 10.32 28.04
C ARG A 15 -16.81 11.35 28.99
N SER A 16 -16.43 11.34 30.26
CA SER A 16 -16.99 12.27 31.27
C SER A 16 -16.56 13.73 31.07
N GLU A 17 -15.40 13.95 30.45
CA GLU A 17 -14.87 15.27 30.15
C GLU A 17 -15.40 15.84 28.82
N LEU A 18 -16.08 15.04 28.02
CA LEU A 18 -16.64 15.43 26.73
C LEU A 18 -17.97 16.20 26.93
N THR A 19 -17.89 17.40 27.51
CA THR A 19 -19.02 18.26 27.83
C THR A 19 -19.07 19.44 26.87
N ALA A 20 -20.25 20.03 26.72
CA ALA A 20 -20.44 21.24 25.92
C ALA A 20 -19.54 22.39 26.39
N GLU A 21 -19.39 22.57 27.70
CA GLU A 21 -18.52 23.59 28.27
C GLU A 21 -17.06 23.39 27.89
N ARG A 22 -16.55 22.16 28.03
CA ARG A 22 -15.17 21.82 27.69
C ARG A 22 -14.90 22.01 26.20
N LEU A 23 -15.84 21.62 25.34
CA LEU A 23 -15.74 21.83 23.90
C LEU A 23 -15.76 23.30 23.50
N ARG A 24 -16.57 24.12 24.15
CA ARG A 24 -16.57 25.56 23.90
C ARG A 24 -15.25 26.23 24.29
N GLU A 25 -14.62 25.79 25.37
CA GLU A 25 -13.26 26.24 25.73
C GLU A 25 -12.26 25.91 24.65
N LEU A 26 -12.35 24.68 24.11
CA LEU A 26 -11.51 24.24 23.01
C LEU A 26 -11.72 25.05 21.73
N TYR A 27 -12.94 25.49 21.48
CA TYR A 27 -13.35 26.28 20.32
C TYR A 27 -12.98 27.77 20.43
N ASP A 28 -12.48 28.20 21.58
CA ASP A 28 -12.01 29.57 21.77
C ASP A 28 -10.65 29.77 21.12
N VAL A 29 -10.68 29.92 19.81
CA VAL A 29 -9.53 30.18 18.93
C VAL A 29 -9.81 31.42 18.08
N PRO A 30 -8.79 32.11 17.56
CA PRO A 30 -8.96 33.34 16.79
C PRO A 30 -9.92 33.22 15.61
N GLY A 31 -10.99 33.96 15.63
CA GLY A 31 -12.05 33.91 14.61
C GLY A 31 -13.00 32.72 14.73
N GLY A 32 -12.87 31.91 15.75
CA GLY A 32 -13.62 30.68 15.94
C GLY A 32 -13.00 29.47 15.19
N PRO A 33 -13.55 28.27 15.38
CA PRO A 33 -13.04 27.06 14.74
C PRO A 33 -13.40 27.03 13.27
N ALA A 34 -12.43 26.67 12.44
CA ALA A 34 -12.63 26.35 11.02
C ALA A 34 -12.72 24.83 10.81
N ILE A 35 -11.87 24.07 11.51
CA ILE A 35 -11.78 22.61 11.41
C ILE A 35 -11.71 22.03 12.83
N VAL A 36 -12.44 20.95 13.05
CA VAL A 36 -12.32 20.09 14.21
C VAL A 36 -11.97 18.68 13.72
N MET A 37 -10.78 18.22 14.07
CA MET A 37 -10.37 16.84 13.84
C MET A 37 -10.44 16.07 15.14
N GLY A 38 -10.85 14.80 15.07
CA GLY A 38 -10.90 13.94 16.24
C GLY A 38 -10.37 12.56 15.97
N PHE A 39 -9.58 12.07 16.93
CA PHE A 39 -9.00 10.75 16.94
C PHE A 39 -9.58 9.99 18.12
N ILE A 40 -10.39 8.97 17.83
CA ILE A 40 -11.27 8.34 18.81
C ILE A 40 -10.76 6.94 19.10
N SER A 41 -10.49 6.67 20.38
CA SER A 41 -10.18 5.31 20.83
C SER A 41 -11.31 4.34 20.45
N ALA A 42 -10.97 3.15 20.05
CA ALA A 42 -11.94 2.12 19.64
C ALA A 42 -12.98 1.77 20.72
N ASP A 43 -12.63 1.97 21.99
CA ASP A 43 -13.51 1.70 23.14
C ASP A 43 -14.52 2.82 23.40
N LEU A 44 -14.32 3.99 22.78
CA LEU A 44 -15.25 5.12 22.87
C LEU A 44 -16.13 5.15 21.61
N GLY A 45 -17.43 5.13 21.76
CA GLY A 45 -18.37 5.12 20.63
C GLY A 45 -18.26 6.34 19.73
N MET A 46 -18.08 6.13 18.43
CA MET A 46 -18.04 7.20 17.42
C MET A 46 -19.31 8.07 17.47
N ASP A 47 -20.48 7.46 17.58
CA ASP A 47 -21.76 8.19 17.57
C ASP A 47 -21.89 9.18 18.73
N ASP A 48 -21.44 8.81 19.92
CA ASP A 48 -21.47 9.68 21.10
C ASP A 48 -20.57 10.90 20.92
N VAL A 49 -19.37 10.70 20.41
CA VAL A 49 -18.42 11.78 20.15
C VAL A 49 -18.94 12.68 19.04
N ALA A 50 -19.43 12.11 17.96
CA ALA A 50 -19.98 12.87 16.83
C ALA A 50 -21.15 13.77 17.27
N ARG A 51 -22.07 13.25 18.09
CA ARG A 51 -23.18 14.05 18.65
C ARG A 51 -22.71 15.17 19.54
N ALA A 52 -21.75 14.89 20.43
CA ALA A 52 -21.21 15.90 21.34
C ALA A 52 -20.53 17.04 20.57
N VAL A 53 -19.68 16.71 19.61
CA VAL A 53 -18.98 17.70 18.78
C VAL A 53 -19.98 18.47 17.91
N GLN A 54 -20.92 17.78 17.28
CA GLN A 54 -21.92 18.40 16.41
C GLN A 54 -22.81 19.38 17.17
N SER A 55 -23.18 19.07 18.43
CA SER A 55 -24.07 19.88 19.23
C SER A 55 -23.56 21.29 19.54
N VAL A 56 -22.25 21.49 19.56
CA VAL A 56 -21.61 22.79 19.88
C VAL A 56 -20.93 23.42 18.66
N SER A 57 -20.89 22.74 17.53
CA SER A 57 -20.19 23.21 16.34
C SER A 57 -21.10 24.10 15.48
N PRO A 58 -20.63 25.30 15.08
CA PRO A 58 -21.32 26.12 14.09
C PRO A 58 -21.46 25.38 12.75
N PRO A 59 -22.45 25.72 11.91
CA PRO A 59 -22.70 25.01 10.66
C PRO A 59 -21.56 25.05 9.62
N ASP A 60 -20.70 26.06 9.70
CA ASP A 60 -19.59 26.29 8.78
C ASP A 60 -18.29 25.59 9.20
N VAL A 61 -18.28 24.91 10.34
CA VAL A 61 -17.12 24.15 10.82
C VAL A 61 -17.03 22.82 10.09
N GLN A 62 -15.87 22.51 9.55
CA GLN A 62 -15.58 21.18 9.03
C GLN A 62 -15.23 20.23 10.18
N ILE A 63 -15.95 19.13 10.27
CA ILE A 63 -15.74 18.11 11.30
C ILE A 63 -15.24 16.84 10.63
N LEU A 64 -14.11 16.34 11.07
CA LEU A 64 -13.50 15.10 10.59
C LEU A 64 -13.04 14.28 11.79
N LEU A 65 -13.76 13.21 12.10
CA LEU A 65 -13.45 12.31 13.20
C LEU A 65 -13.11 10.93 12.65
N MET A 66 -12.20 10.20 13.31
CA MET A 66 -11.86 8.84 12.90
C MET A 66 -11.51 7.98 14.12
N THR A 67 -11.78 6.69 14.00
CA THR A 67 -11.32 5.71 14.98
C THR A 67 -9.83 5.42 14.77
N THR A 68 -9.13 5.07 15.84
CA THR A 68 -7.69 4.91 15.85
C THR A 68 -7.23 3.68 16.62
N CYS A 69 -5.97 3.29 16.39
CA CYS A 69 -5.29 2.24 17.16
C CYS A 69 -4.46 2.82 18.32
N GLY A 70 -4.62 4.08 18.64
CA GLY A 70 -3.90 4.79 19.68
C GLY A 70 -3.67 6.23 19.28
N GLU A 71 -3.60 7.14 20.24
CA GLU A 71 -3.49 8.58 20.00
C GLU A 71 -2.08 9.08 20.28
N LEU A 72 -1.75 10.21 19.66
CA LEU A 72 -0.47 10.90 19.77
C LEU A 72 -0.72 12.34 20.17
N THR A 73 -0.34 12.70 21.41
CA THR A 73 -0.44 14.08 21.90
C THR A 73 0.48 14.29 23.11
N HIS A 74 0.64 15.53 23.52
CA HIS A 74 1.26 15.88 24.77
C HIS A 74 0.23 16.20 25.84
N THR A 75 0.38 15.59 27.02
CA THR A 75 -0.32 15.99 28.25
C THR A 75 0.72 16.47 29.27
N LYS A 76 0.28 17.17 30.32
CA LYS A 76 1.19 17.70 31.35
C LYS A 76 2.03 16.63 32.05
N ASP A 77 1.52 15.40 32.12
CA ASP A 77 2.14 14.29 32.83
C ASP A 77 2.82 13.28 31.90
N SER A 78 2.73 13.47 30.57
CA SER A 78 3.29 12.53 29.61
C SER A 78 4.78 12.82 29.34
N ARG A 79 5.59 11.75 29.32
CA ARG A 79 7.00 11.80 28.91
C ARG A 79 7.20 11.48 27.43
N SER A 80 6.13 11.16 26.73
CA SER A 80 6.11 10.75 25.33
C SER A 80 4.84 11.28 24.70
N TYR A 81 4.87 11.52 23.40
CA TYR A 81 3.63 11.84 22.67
C TYR A 81 2.79 10.59 22.35
N TYR A 82 3.33 9.39 22.54
CA TYR A 82 2.53 8.16 22.43
C TYR A 82 1.69 7.97 23.68
N MET A 83 0.37 8.11 23.54
CA MET A 83 -0.55 7.85 24.64
C MET A 83 -0.73 6.35 24.82
N ASP A 84 -0.81 5.94 26.08
CA ASP A 84 -0.95 4.54 26.43
C ASP A 84 -2.37 4.05 26.15
N ALA A 85 -2.49 3.06 25.28
CA ALA A 85 -3.77 2.43 24.95
C ALA A 85 -4.19 1.35 25.95
N GLU A 86 -3.28 0.93 26.86
CA GLU A 86 -3.52 -0.20 27.77
C GLU A 86 -4.38 0.13 28.98
N ASP A 87 -4.61 1.40 29.28
CA ASP A 87 -5.32 1.84 30.47
C ASP A 87 -6.86 1.63 30.44
N GLY A 88 -7.40 0.97 29.41
CA GLY A 88 -8.84 0.75 29.27
C GLY A 88 -9.68 2.03 29.31
N ARG A 89 -9.04 3.20 29.18
CA ARG A 89 -9.67 4.49 29.22
C ARG A 89 -10.01 4.93 27.81
N ALA A 90 -11.26 4.73 27.43
CA ALA A 90 -11.81 5.28 26.22
C ALA A 90 -11.65 6.80 26.21
N LYS A 91 -10.86 7.34 25.28
CA LYS A 91 -10.58 8.77 25.15
C LYS A 91 -10.72 9.24 23.71
N VAL A 92 -10.92 10.52 23.56
CA VAL A 92 -10.87 11.20 22.26
C VAL A 92 -9.84 12.32 22.31
N LEU A 93 -9.05 12.41 21.27
CA LEU A 93 -8.15 13.51 21.02
C LEU A 93 -8.80 14.43 19.99
N LEU A 94 -9.09 15.66 20.39
CA LEU A 94 -9.67 16.67 19.50
C LEU A 94 -8.62 17.73 19.18
N GLN A 95 -8.55 18.11 17.91
CA GLN A 95 -7.70 19.18 17.40
C GLN A 95 -8.56 20.23 16.70
N VAL A 96 -8.42 21.47 17.10
CA VAL A 96 -9.14 22.59 16.50
C VAL A 96 -8.15 23.49 15.77
N PHE A 97 -8.54 23.95 14.59
CA PHE A 97 -7.83 24.93 13.77
C PHE A 97 -8.67 26.21 13.66
N SER A 98 -8.05 27.37 13.87
CA SER A 98 -8.73 28.65 13.83
C SER A 98 -9.11 29.12 12.42
N LYS A 99 -10.15 29.94 12.31
CA LYS A 99 -10.49 30.64 11.07
C LYS A 99 -9.46 31.68 10.66
N ARG A 100 -8.67 32.18 11.60
CA ARG A 100 -7.54 33.07 11.28
C ARG A 100 -6.48 32.34 10.47
N MET A 101 -6.22 31.07 10.79
CA MET A 101 -5.23 30.22 10.13
C MET A 101 -5.74 29.63 8.82
N ILE A 102 -6.99 29.19 8.79
CA ILE A 102 -7.59 28.48 7.67
C ILE A 102 -8.44 29.43 6.83
N ALA A 103 -8.04 29.65 5.59
CA ALA A 103 -8.77 30.55 4.69
C ALA A 103 -10.01 29.89 4.09
N GLN A 104 -9.87 28.67 3.57
CA GLN A 104 -10.95 27.93 2.93
C GLN A 104 -10.75 26.42 3.09
N THR A 105 -11.84 25.69 3.04
CA THR A 105 -11.85 24.22 3.08
C THR A 105 -12.85 23.65 2.10
N HIS A 106 -12.59 22.43 1.62
CA HIS A 106 -13.54 21.66 0.85
C HIS A 106 -13.41 20.18 1.23
N MET A 107 -14.51 19.56 1.60
CA MET A 107 -14.53 18.14 1.97
C MET A 107 -15.14 17.31 0.87
N MET A 108 -14.46 16.25 0.47
CA MET A 108 -14.96 15.23 -0.45
C MET A 108 -15.16 13.92 0.30
N THR A 109 -16.29 13.28 0.08
CA THR A 109 -16.57 11.93 0.59
C THR A 109 -16.62 10.98 -0.59
N LEU A 110 -15.70 10.04 -0.64
CA LEU A 110 -15.49 9.16 -1.79
C LEU A 110 -15.85 7.72 -1.43
N PRO A 111 -16.89 7.13 -2.05
CA PRO A 111 -17.13 5.70 -1.96
C PRO A 111 -15.93 4.93 -2.53
N LEU A 112 -15.57 3.81 -1.92
CA LEU A 112 -14.45 3.00 -2.38
C LEU A 112 -14.84 1.97 -3.43
N HIS A 113 -16.14 1.82 -3.71
CA HIS A 113 -16.66 0.84 -4.68
C HIS A 113 -16.14 -0.58 -4.42
N ASN A 114 -16.07 -0.95 -3.14
CA ASN A 114 -15.45 -2.19 -2.66
C ASN A 114 -16.47 -3.25 -2.17
N GLU A 115 -17.72 -3.18 -2.60
CA GLU A 115 -18.78 -4.12 -2.20
C GLU A 115 -18.44 -5.56 -2.62
N ASP A 116 -17.82 -5.74 -3.78
CA ASP A 116 -17.36 -7.03 -4.28
C ASP A 116 -16.24 -7.61 -3.43
N MET A 117 -15.30 -6.78 -2.97
CA MET A 117 -14.22 -7.20 -2.07
C MET A 117 -14.79 -7.68 -0.73
N ARG A 118 -15.76 -6.95 -0.17
CA ARG A 118 -16.40 -7.28 1.10
C ARG A 118 -17.20 -8.58 1.04
N ARG A 119 -17.81 -8.87 -0.09
CA ARG A 119 -18.52 -10.13 -0.32
C ARG A 119 -17.60 -11.32 -0.56
N GLY A 120 -16.28 -11.09 -0.69
CA GLY A 120 -15.32 -12.13 -1.03
C GLY A 120 -15.42 -12.63 -2.47
N ALA A 121 -16.13 -11.91 -3.34
CA ALA A 121 -16.31 -12.21 -4.75
C ALA A 121 -15.95 -10.98 -5.60
N VAL A 122 -14.64 -10.78 -5.81
CA VAL A 122 -14.11 -9.62 -6.52
C VAL A 122 -14.53 -9.67 -7.99
N THR A 123 -15.23 -8.63 -8.44
CA THR A 123 -15.75 -8.50 -9.81
C THR A 123 -15.12 -7.33 -10.55
N LEU A 124 -14.71 -6.27 -9.84
CA LEU A 124 -14.02 -5.13 -10.43
C LEU A 124 -12.52 -5.38 -10.48
N THR A 125 -11.91 -5.07 -11.62
CA THR A 125 -10.45 -5.00 -11.72
C THR A 125 -9.93 -3.80 -10.91
N PRO A 126 -8.65 -3.78 -10.50
CA PRO A 126 -8.04 -2.59 -9.90
C PRO A 126 -8.22 -1.34 -10.76
N ALA A 127 -8.03 -1.44 -12.08
CA ALA A 127 -8.21 -0.33 -13.01
C ALA A 127 -9.65 0.19 -13.05
N GLU A 128 -10.64 -0.70 -13.08
CA GLU A 128 -12.07 -0.33 -13.05
C GLU A 128 -12.45 0.35 -11.74
N ARG A 129 -11.92 -0.12 -10.62
CA ARG A 129 -12.15 0.48 -9.30
C ARG A 129 -11.57 1.89 -9.23
N VAL A 130 -10.33 2.07 -9.67
CA VAL A 130 -9.67 3.39 -9.76
C VAL A 130 -10.47 4.32 -10.67
N GLU A 131 -10.95 3.86 -11.82
CA GLU A 131 -11.76 4.66 -12.75
C GLU A 131 -13.04 5.18 -12.09
N LYS A 132 -13.73 4.34 -11.33
CA LYS A 132 -14.94 4.73 -10.59
C LYS A 132 -14.66 5.81 -9.55
N ILE A 133 -13.59 5.64 -8.75
CA ILE A 133 -13.19 6.63 -7.75
C ILE A 133 -12.74 7.93 -8.43
N THR A 134 -12.00 7.83 -9.53
CA THR A 134 -11.55 8.99 -10.31
C THR A 134 -12.73 9.81 -10.82
N ALA A 135 -13.78 9.16 -11.31
CA ALA A 135 -15.01 9.84 -11.75
C ALA A 135 -15.67 10.60 -10.59
N ASP A 136 -15.70 10.03 -9.40
CA ASP A 136 -16.24 10.69 -8.21
C ASP A 136 -15.41 11.93 -7.83
N VAL A 137 -14.09 11.85 -7.91
CA VAL A 137 -13.19 12.99 -7.65
C VAL A 137 -13.41 14.09 -8.69
N ARG A 138 -13.49 13.75 -9.96
CA ARG A 138 -13.72 14.71 -11.05
C ARG A 138 -15.08 15.40 -10.97
N ALA A 139 -16.06 14.77 -10.37
CA ALA A 139 -17.39 15.35 -10.15
C ALA A 139 -17.38 16.46 -9.09
N GLU A 140 -16.36 16.48 -8.23
CA GLU A 140 -16.21 17.51 -7.19
C GLU A 140 -15.69 18.82 -7.79
N ARG A 141 -16.31 19.93 -7.37
CA ARG A 141 -15.84 21.28 -7.71
C ARG A 141 -15.26 21.94 -6.49
N ILE A 142 -13.96 22.16 -6.49
CA ILE A 142 -13.27 22.85 -5.40
C ILE A 142 -13.46 24.36 -5.63
N PRO A 143 -14.05 25.10 -4.67
CA PRO A 143 -14.45 26.50 -4.88
C PRO A 143 -13.29 27.49 -4.75
N PHE A 144 -12.04 27.05 -4.79
CA PHE A 144 -10.86 27.90 -4.70
C PHE A 144 -9.69 27.29 -5.51
N PRO A 145 -8.71 28.11 -5.93
CA PRO A 145 -7.53 27.60 -6.60
C PRO A 145 -6.71 26.70 -5.67
N VAL A 146 -6.32 25.53 -6.19
CA VAL A 146 -5.44 24.60 -5.47
C VAL A 146 -3.99 24.92 -5.84
N ARG A 147 -3.26 25.48 -4.86
CA ARG A 147 -1.85 25.84 -5.00
C ARG A 147 -1.05 25.10 -3.94
N PHE A 148 -0.04 24.36 -4.34
CA PHE A 148 0.74 23.55 -3.41
C PHE A 148 1.48 24.37 -2.33
N ASP A 149 1.69 25.66 -2.53
CA ASP A 149 2.36 26.52 -1.56
C ASP A 149 1.46 26.97 -0.38
N ASP A 150 0.14 26.92 -0.53
CA ASP A 150 -0.81 27.29 0.50
C ASP A 150 -1.92 26.26 0.73
N THR A 151 -1.98 25.21 -0.08
CA THR A 151 -3.07 24.21 -0.04
C THR A 151 -2.49 22.81 0.08
N PHE A 152 -3.12 22.00 0.92
CA PHE A 152 -2.85 20.58 1.05
C PHE A 152 -4.17 19.82 1.22
N ALA A 153 -4.13 18.51 1.11
CA ALA A 153 -5.30 17.66 1.32
C ALA A 153 -5.01 16.63 2.40
N PHE A 154 -5.83 16.62 3.45
CA PHE A 154 -5.90 15.47 4.35
C PHE A 154 -6.66 14.36 3.65
N VAL A 155 -6.07 13.16 3.63
CA VAL A 155 -6.68 11.97 3.02
C VAL A 155 -6.76 10.87 4.08
N TYR A 156 -7.96 10.51 4.46
CA TYR A 156 -8.20 9.42 5.41
C TYR A 156 -9.11 8.38 4.77
N VAL A 157 -8.70 7.13 4.87
CA VAL A 157 -9.34 6.01 4.20
C VAL A 157 -9.75 4.96 5.24
N ASP A 158 -10.86 4.30 5.02
CA ASP A 158 -11.25 3.14 5.83
C ASP A 158 -10.08 2.13 5.89
N GLY A 159 -9.58 1.89 7.11
CA GLY A 159 -8.33 1.15 7.31
C GLY A 159 -8.42 -0.35 7.06
N VAL A 160 -9.63 -0.91 7.01
CA VAL A 160 -9.84 -2.33 6.69
C VAL A 160 -10.31 -2.55 5.26
N SER A 161 -10.39 -1.50 4.47
CA SER A 161 -10.86 -1.55 3.07
C SER A 161 -9.84 -2.09 2.09
N ALA A 162 -8.55 -1.98 2.38
CA ALA A 162 -7.44 -2.26 1.47
C ALA A 162 -7.46 -1.44 0.17
N CYS A 163 -8.03 -0.23 0.19
CA CYS A 163 -8.25 0.60 -1.00
C CYS A 163 -7.41 1.89 -1.04
N GLU A 164 -6.47 2.08 -0.15
CA GLU A 164 -5.71 3.33 -0.01
C GLU A 164 -4.98 3.72 -1.31
N SER A 165 -4.30 2.77 -1.94
CA SER A 165 -3.58 3.04 -3.19
C SER A 165 -4.52 3.32 -4.35
N PHE A 166 -5.71 2.73 -4.38
CA PHE A 166 -6.72 3.02 -5.39
C PHE A 166 -7.22 4.47 -5.27
N VAL A 167 -7.43 4.94 -4.05
CA VAL A 167 -7.81 6.33 -3.78
C VAL A 167 -6.71 7.29 -4.25
N LEU A 168 -5.47 7.02 -3.89
CA LEU A 168 -4.34 7.87 -4.28
C LEU A 168 -4.15 7.92 -5.79
N LYS A 169 -4.18 6.77 -6.45
CA LYS A 169 -4.11 6.72 -7.91
C LYS A 169 -5.24 7.52 -8.54
N ALA A 170 -6.46 7.43 -8.01
CA ALA A 170 -7.60 8.20 -8.49
C ALA A 170 -7.39 9.72 -8.30
N LEU A 171 -6.82 10.15 -7.19
CA LEU A 171 -6.50 11.56 -6.94
C LEU A 171 -5.47 12.09 -7.95
N TYR A 172 -4.45 11.31 -8.27
CA TYR A 172 -3.48 11.67 -9.31
C TYR A 172 -4.09 11.66 -10.71
N ASP A 173 -4.88 10.64 -11.05
CA ASP A 173 -5.51 10.50 -12.37
C ASP A 173 -6.56 11.59 -12.63
N ALA A 174 -7.23 12.08 -11.59
CA ALA A 174 -8.21 13.16 -11.71
C ALA A 174 -7.57 14.51 -12.05
N GLU A 175 -6.29 14.71 -11.70
CA GLU A 175 -5.51 15.92 -11.96
C GLU A 175 -6.12 17.23 -11.38
N SER A 176 -7.06 17.11 -10.45
CA SER A 176 -7.79 18.25 -9.88
C SER A 176 -7.19 18.78 -8.58
N LEU A 177 -6.27 18.04 -7.95
CA LEU A 177 -5.65 18.35 -6.67
C LEU A 177 -4.12 18.33 -6.73
N PRO A 178 -3.48 19.30 -7.43
CA PRO A 178 -2.02 19.36 -7.47
C PRO A 178 -1.44 19.96 -6.18
N CYS A 179 -1.63 19.24 -5.08
CA CYS A 179 -1.16 19.60 -3.74
C CYS A 179 -0.74 18.33 -2.98
N PRO A 180 -0.03 18.47 -1.85
CA PRO A 180 0.34 17.32 -1.04
C PRO A 180 -0.89 16.58 -0.49
N TYR A 181 -0.81 15.24 -0.52
CA TYR A 181 -1.76 14.35 0.14
C TYR A 181 -1.11 13.80 1.39
N ILE A 182 -1.73 14.04 2.53
CA ILE A 182 -1.22 13.59 3.82
C ILE A 182 -2.35 13.06 4.69
N GLY A 183 -2.10 11.95 5.35
CA GLY A 183 -3.11 11.33 6.20
C GLY A 183 -2.76 9.89 6.49
N GLY A 184 -3.75 9.03 6.39
CA GLY A 184 -3.57 7.62 6.67
C GLY A 184 -4.87 6.85 6.66
N SER A 185 -4.76 5.61 7.08
CA SER A 185 -5.89 4.72 7.25
C SER A 185 -6.48 4.88 8.64
N ALA A 186 -7.79 5.01 8.74
CA ALA A 186 -8.46 4.99 10.04
C ALA A 186 -8.15 3.67 10.75
N GLY A 187 -7.93 3.73 12.05
CA GLY A 187 -7.69 2.58 12.89
C GLY A 187 -8.95 2.14 13.63
N GLY A 188 -8.78 1.23 14.56
CA GLY A 188 -9.87 0.68 15.36
C GLY A 188 -9.35 -0.34 16.35
N ALA A 189 -10.21 -1.24 16.79
CA ALA A 189 -9.78 -2.38 17.58
C ALA A 189 -8.78 -3.24 16.78
N LEU A 190 -7.80 -3.82 17.45
CA LEU A 190 -6.75 -4.63 16.80
C LEU A 190 -7.26 -5.96 16.23
N ASP A 191 -8.56 -6.23 16.31
CA ASP A 191 -9.21 -7.34 15.62
C ASP A 191 -9.41 -7.06 14.12
N PHE A 192 -9.14 -5.82 13.67
CA PHE A 192 -9.27 -5.37 12.28
C PHE A 192 -10.67 -5.57 11.67
N SER A 193 -11.71 -5.52 12.51
CA SER A 193 -13.09 -5.76 12.07
C SER A 193 -13.74 -4.53 11.46
N HIS A 194 -13.63 -3.38 12.12
CA HIS A 194 -14.27 -2.14 11.71
C HIS A 194 -13.41 -0.92 11.99
N THR A 195 -13.42 0.03 11.06
CA THR A 195 -12.94 1.39 11.25
C THR A 195 -14.00 2.37 10.78
N TYR A 196 -14.09 3.53 11.44
CA TYR A 196 -15.12 4.51 11.18
C TYR A 196 -14.53 5.89 10.95
N ILE A 197 -15.11 6.62 9.99
CA ILE A 197 -14.81 8.04 9.74
C ILE A 197 -16.12 8.81 9.79
N TYR A 198 -16.12 9.95 10.45
CA TYR A 198 -17.25 10.87 10.48
C TYR A 198 -16.90 12.15 9.72
N ASN A 199 -17.74 12.50 8.76
CA ASN A 199 -17.50 13.62 7.83
C ASN A 199 -18.28 14.91 8.19
N GLY A 200 -18.79 15.00 9.40
CA GLY A 200 -19.66 16.09 9.83
C GLY A 200 -21.16 15.86 9.57
N ARG A 201 -21.51 14.80 8.85
CA ARG A 201 -22.89 14.45 8.51
C ARG A 201 -23.28 13.05 8.92
N GLU A 202 -22.42 12.08 8.61
CA GLU A 202 -22.68 10.65 8.82
C GLU A 202 -21.42 9.90 9.19
N VAL A 203 -21.60 8.79 9.89
CA VAL A 203 -20.55 7.83 10.19
C VAL A 203 -20.38 6.89 9.00
N LEU A 204 -19.16 6.78 8.50
CA LEU A 204 -18.83 6.11 7.27
C LEU A 204 -17.96 4.88 7.50
N GLU A 205 -18.28 3.82 6.79
CA GLU A 205 -17.41 2.69 6.48
C GLU A 205 -17.24 2.62 4.96
N ASN A 206 -16.15 2.04 4.47
CA ASN A 206 -15.93 1.83 3.04
C ASN A 206 -15.91 3.12 2.21
N HIS A 207 -15.38 4.17 2.82
CA HIS A 207 -15.19 5.48 2.20
C HIS A 207 -13.79 6.01 2.46
N ALA A 208 -13.38 6.92 1.60
CA ALA A 208 -12.30 7.86 1.88
C ALA A 208 -12.88 9.25 2.07
N VAL A 209 -12.28 10.02 2.95
CA VAL A 209 -12.60 11.43 3.15
C VAL A 209 -11.37 12.25 2.83
N VAL A 210 -11.53 13.22 1.93
CA VAL A 210 -10.48 14.15 1.53
C VAL A 210 -10.90 15.55 1.96
N LEU A 211 -10.13 16.13 2.86
CA LEU A 211 -10.34 17.51 3.32
C LEU A 211 -9.26 18.40 2.71
N VAL A 212 -9.65 19.18 1.72
CA VAL A 212 -8.75 20.15 1.07
C VAL A 212 -8.72 21.41 1.93
N VAL A 213 -7.54 21.85 2.32
CA VAL A 213 -7.32 22.95 3.24
C VAL A 213 -6.44 24.01 2.60
N LYS A 214 -6.94 25.24 2.56
CA LYS A 214 -6.18 26.41 2.16
C LYS A 214 -5.83 27.25 3.36
N LEU A 215 -4.54 27.52 3.55
CA LEU A 215 -4.05 28.37 4.64
C LEU A 215 -4.19 29.86 4.30
N ALA A 216 -4.36 30.68 5.32
CA ALA A 216 -4.27 32.12 5.20
C ALA A 216 -2.81 32.58 4.89
N ALA A 217 -2.67 33.79 4.38
CA ALA A 217 -1.41 34.28 3.79
C ALA A 217 -0.18 34.23 4.72
N ASP A 218 -0.38 34.47 6.02
CA ASP A 218 0.71 34.46 7.00
C ASP A 218 1.10 33.08 7.52
N TYR A 219 0.47 32.03 7.02
CA TYR A 219 0.68 30.67 7.50
C TYR A 219 1.38 29.82 6.45
N ARG A 220 2.17 28.88 6.93
CA ARG A 220 2.86 27.88 6.09
C ARG A 220 2.66 26.49 6.70
N TYR A 221 2.83 25.48 5.89
CA TYR A 221 2.90 24.10 6.32
C TYR A 221 4.15 23.44 5.74
N SER A 222 4.57 22.35 6.35
CA SER A 222 5.65 21.51 5.84
C SER A 222 5.36 20.05 6.18
N VAL A 223 5.70 19.16 5.26
CA VAL A 223 5.49 17.71 5.45
C VAL A 223 6.78 17.05 5.90
N PHE A 224 6.69 16.34 7.00
CA PHE A 224 7.79 15.56 7.58
C PHE A 224 7.50 14.07 7.43
N LYS A 225 8.55 13.32 7.06
CA LYS A 225 8.49 11.87 6.95
C LYS A 225 9.73 11.26 7.58
N THR A 226 9.56 10.26 8.44
CA THR A 226 10.65 9.51 9.02
C THR A 226 10.30 8.03 9.12
N GLN A 227 11.29 7.18 8.89
CA GLN A 227 11.17 5.73 8.97
C GLN A 227 12.44 5.13 9.55
N ALA A 228 12.29 4.18 10.45
CA ALA A 228 13.41 3.53 11.13
C ALA A 228 13.87 2.29 10.37
N ALA A 229 14.29 2.48 9.12
CA ALA A 229 14.79 1.41 8.27
C ALA A 229 15.78 1.97 7.26
N GLU A 230 16.75 1.15 6.88
CA GLU A 230 17.75 1.48 5.86
C GLU A 230 17.84 0.41 4.78
N GLU A 231 18.19 0.83 3.57
CA GLU A 231 18.39 -0.02 2.42
C GLU A 231 19.62 -0.93 2.59
N MET A 232 19.53 -2.15 2.05
CA MET A 232 20.60 -3.15 2.10
C MET A 232 21.20 -3.47 0.73
N GLY A 233 20.66 -2.92 -0.34
CA GLY A 233 21.06 -3.18 -1.72
C GLY A 233 20.35 -4.35 -2.37
N ALA A 234 19.85 -5.33 -1.63
CA ALA A 234 19.12 -6.46 -2.17
C ALA A 234 17.72 -6.05 -2.60
N HIS A 235 17.34 -6.38 -3.85
CA HIS A 235 16.01 -6.10 -4.39
C HIS A 235 15.64 -7.12 -5.46
N TRP A 236 14.35 -7.25 -5.73
CA TRP A 236 13.80 -8.20 -6.70
C TRP A 236 12.66 -7.56 -7.46
N THR A 237 12.57 -7.83 -8.76
CA THR A 237 11.44 -7.38 -9.60
C THR A 237 10.24 -8.29 -9.35
N VAL A 238 9.12 -7.70 -8.94
CA VAL A 238 7.87 -8.43 -8.70
C VAL A 238 7.25 -8.84 -10.03
N ILE A 239 6.90 -10.11 -10.16
CA ILE A 239 6.20 -10.67 -11.32
C ILE A 239 4.78 -11.06 -10.96
N GLY A 240 4.61 -11.91 -9.95
CA GLY A 240 3.33 -12.41 -9.48
C GLY A 240 2.89 -11.71 -8.21
N SER A 241 1.84 -10.92 -8.30
CA SER A 241 1.25 -10.23 -7.17
C SER A 241 -0.25 -10.04 -7.38
N ASP A 242 -0.97 -9.85 -6.27
CA ASP A 242 -2.37 -9.46 -6.29
C ASP A 242 -2.55 -8.19 -5.45
N ALA A 243 -2.77 -7.06 -6.11
CA ALA A 243 -2.92 -5.77 -5.44
C ALA A 243 -4.18 -5.71 -4.57
N THR A 244 -5.24 -6.41 -4.94
CA THR A 244 -6.49 -6.45 -4.17
C THR A 244 -6.31 -7.14 -2.83
N PHE A 245 -5.59 -8.25 -2.80
CA PHE A 245 -5.32 -9.04 -1.58
C PHE A 245 -3.95 -8.75 -0.97
N ARG A 246 -3.16 -7.87 -1.57
CA ARG A 246 -1.84 -7.44 -1.10
C ARG A 246 -0.86 -8.58 -0.93
N THR A 247 -0.83 -9.50 -1.91
CA THR A 247 0.05 -10.66 -1.91
C THR A 247 1.11 -10.57 -2.98
N VAL A 248 2.27 -11.16 -2.70
CA VAL A 248 3.34 -11.39 -3.67
C VAL A 248 3.78 -12.85 -3.54
N ASP A 249 3.86 -13.55 -4.66
CA ASP A 249 4.36 -14.92 -4.70
C ASP A 249 5.62 -15.08 -5.56
N THR A 250 5.73 -14.35 -6.67
CA THR A 250 6.73 -14.57 -7.70
C THR A 250 7.53 -13.31 -7.98
N VAL A 251 8.83 -13.47 -8.11
CA VAL A 251 9.79 -12.42 -8.52
C VAL A 251 10.67 -12.94 -9.66
N ALA A 252 11.39 -12.04 -10.34
CA ALA A 252 12.35 -12.41 -11.37
C ALA A 252 13.70 -12.80 -10.77
N ASP A 253 14.29 -13.89 -11.25
CA ASP A 253 15.69 -14.22 -10.97
C ASP A 253 16.65 -13.34 -11.81
N VAL A 254 17.95 -13.58 -11.71
CA VAL A 254 18.99 -12.82 -12.45
C VAL A 254 18.86 -12.94 -13.97
N GLU A 255 18.18 -13.97 -14.45
CA GLU A 255 17.92 -14.20 -15.87
C GLU A 255 16.51 -13.74 -16.29
N GLY A 256 15.74 -13.14 -15.37
CA GLY A 256 14.38 -12.67 -15.60
C GLY A 256 13.32 -13.77 -15.54
N ARG A 257 13.67 -14.98 -15.09
CA ARG A 257 12.72 -16.09 -14.94
C ARG A 257 11.92 -15.99 -13.66
N PRO A 258 10.63 -16.38 -13.67
CA PRO A 258 9.81 -16.41 -12.48
C PRO A 258 10.31 -17.43 -11.44
N VAL A 259 10.50 -16.96 -10.22
CA VAL A 259 10.86 -17.79 -9.06
C VAL A 259 10.04 -17.37 -7.86
N LEU A 260 9.83 -18.25 -6.90
CA LEU A 260 9.09 -17.92 -5.68
C LEU A 260 9.90 -16.95 -4.81
N LEU A 261 9.25 -15.89 -4.36
CA LEU A 261 9.86 -14.91 -3.43
C LEU A 261 10.32 -15.59 -2.14
N THR A 262 9.54 -16.52 -1.61
CA THR A 262 9.91 -17.28 -0.41
C THR A 262 11.21 -18.06 -0.61
N ASP A 263 11.41 -18.69 -1.77
CA ASP A 263 12.62 -19.46 -2.07
C ASP A 263 13.84 -18.55 -2.18
N VAL A 264 13.71 -17.41 -2.85
CA VAL A 264 14.78 -16.43 -3.01
C VAL A 264 15.21 -15.86 -1.65
N LEU A 265 14.24 -15.55 -0.80
CA LEU A 265 14.52 -15.03 0.55
C LEU A 265 15.12 -16.08 1.46
N MET A 266 14.68 -17.33 1.38
CA MET A 266 15.29 -18.43 2.14
C MET A 266 16.75 -18.63 1.74
N GLU A 267 17.06 -18.54 0.47
CA GLU A 267 18.45 -18.60 -0.03
C GLU A 267 19.26 -17.41 0.47
N TYR A 268 18.72 -16.20 0.35
CA TYR A 268 19.39 -14.97 0.80
C TYR A 268 19.67 -14.97 2.30
N MET A 269 18.71 -15.43 3.11
CA MET A 269 18.80 -15.45 4.57
C MET A 269 19.49 -16.72 5.12
N HIS A 270 19.87 -17.66 4.25
CA HIS A 270 20.49 -18.95 4.61
C HIS A 270 19.63 -19.78 5.57
N VAL A 271 18.35 -19.86 5.31
CA VAL A 271 17.39 -20.68 6.05
C VAL A 271 16.70 -21.66 5.12
N SER A 272 16.17 -22.76 5.67
CA SER A 272 15.69 -23.90 4.89
C SER A 272 14.18 -24.13 4.97
N ASP A 273 13.46 -23.41 5.84
CA ASP A 273 12.00 -23.53 5.96
C ASP A 273 11.34 -22.17 6.20
N ILE A 274 10.02 -22.12 6.02
CA ILE A 274 9.23 -20.87 6.13
C ILE A 274 9.23 -20.32 7.56
N ALA A 275 9.18 -21.18 8.57
CA ALA A 275 9.21 -20.73 9.97
C ALA A 275 10.54 -20.04 10.29
N ALA A 276 11.66 -20.61 9.85
CA ALA A 276 12.98 -20.01 9.99
C ALA A 276 13.09 -18.69 9.19
N LEU A 277 12.47 -18.62 8.01
CA LEU A 277 12.43 -17.39 7.22
C LEU A 277 11.65 -16.29 7.96
N ALA A 278 10.49 -16.60 8.51
CA ALA A 278 9.70 -15.64 9.28
C ALA A 278 10.50 -15.07 10.47
N ASP A 279 11.20 -15.94 11.19
CA ASP A 279 12.07 -15.53 12.31
C ASP A 279 13.25 -14.67 11.83
N ALA A 280 13.88 -15.04 10.72
CA ALA A 280 15.00 -14.29 10.15
C ALA A 280 14.57 -12.90 9.65
N LEU A 281 13.34 -12.76 9.17
CA LEU A 281 12.80 -11.48 8.69
C LEU A 281 12.29 -10.56 9.80
N ALA A 282 12.33 -10.97 11.06
CA ALA A 282 11.79 -10.19 12.18
C ALA A 282 12.43 -8.79 12.33
N GLU A 283 13.69 -8.63 11.96
CA GLU A 283 14.43 -7.36 12.02
C GLU A 283 14.45 -6.62 10.67
N TYR A 284 13.72 -7.11 9.69
CA TYR A 284 13.69 -6.57 8.33
C TYR A 284 12.29 -6.15 7.94
N THR A 285 12.23 -5.27 6.96
CA THR A 285 11.00 -4.89 6.28
C THR A 285 11.28 -4.74 4.80
N PHE A 286 10.27 -4.37 4.03
CA PHE A 286 10.40 -4.21 2.59
C PHE A 286 10.03 -2.80 2.18
N ALA A 287 10.51 -2.36 1.03
CA ALA A 287 10.16 -1.06 0.47
C ALA A 287 10.14 -1.11 -1.05
N THR A 288 9.39 -0.19 -1.63
CA THR A 288 9.48 0.15 -3.04
C THR A 288 10.19 1.50 -3.18
N HIS A 289 10.66 1.81 -4.38
CA HIS A 289 11.47 2.97 -4.64
C HIS A 289 10.80 3.89 -5.67
N VAL A 290 10.65 5.16 -5.34
CA VAL A 290 10.10 6.19 -6.24
C VAL A 290 11.06 7.37 -6.24
N GLY A 291 11.66 7.67 -7.40
CA GLY A 291 12.73 8.67 -7.48
C GLY A 291 13.94 8.24 -6.64
N ASN A 292 14.27 9.00 -5.60
CA ASN A 292 15.33 8.66 -4.65
C ASN A 292 14.79 8.37 -3.24
N GLN A 293 13.50 8.09 -3.11
CA GLN A 293 12.82 7.83 -1.84
C GLN A 293 12.36 6.38 -1.75
N PHE A 294 12.53 5.80 -0.57
CA PHE A 294 11.98 4.49 -0.23
C PHE A 294 10.63 4.64 0.47
N TYR A 295 9.68 3.82 0.08
CA TYR A 295 8.34 3.76 0.67
C TYR A 295 8.13 2.36 1.22
N ILE A 296 8.02 2.24 2.55
CA ILE A 296 7.98 0.94 3.22
C ILE A 296 6.67 0.21 2.91
N ARG A 297 6.81 -1.09 2.65
CA ARG A 297 5.78 -2.08 2.42
C ARG A 297 5.99 -3.21 3.42
N SER A 298 5.31 -3.14 4.55
CA SER A 298 5.55 -4.09 5.64
C SER A 298 4.96 -5.45 5.36
N LEU A 299 5.72 -6.49 5.65
CA LEU A 299 5.27 -7.87 5.62
C LEU A 299 4.27 -8.12 6.75
N GLN A 300 3.12 -8.68 6.44
CA GLN A 300 2.11 -9.09 7.41
C GLN A 300 2.35 -10.52 7.88
N ARG A 301 2.40 -11.46 6.95
CA ARG A 301 2.57 -12.90 7.21
C ARG A 301 3.01 -13.64 5.95
N ILE A 302 3.48 -14.86 6.14
CA ILE A 302 3.81 -15.77 5.06
C ILE A 302 2.80 -16.93 5.10
N ASP A 303 2.10 -17.16 3.99
CA ASP A 303 1.25 -18.32 3.80
C ASP A 303 2.12 -19.48 3.32
N GLU A 304 2.42 -20.42 4.19
CA GLU A 304 3.30 -21.54 3.90
C GLU A 304 2.72 -22.48 2.82
N SER A 305 1.42 -22.74 2.88
CA SER A 305 0.76 -23.68 1.96
C SER A 305 0.70 -23.14 0.52
N ALA A 306 0.38 -21.86 0.36
CA ALA A 306 0.31 -21.18 -0.94
C ALA A 306 1.65 -20.60 -1.39
N LYS A 307 2.65 -20.57 -0.50
CA LYS A 307 3.94 -19.91 -0.69
C LYS A 307 3.79 -18.46 -1.17
N ARG A 308 2.88 -17.74 -0.51
CA ARG A 308 2.58 -16.33 -0.71
C ARG A 308 2.99 -15.51 0.48
N MET A 309 3.44 -14.30 0.20
CA MET A 309 3.72 -13.30 1.22
C MET A 309 2.63 -12.25 1.20
N HIS A 310 2.01 -12.00 2.37
CA HIS A 310 0.99 -10.98 2.56
C HIS A 310 1.62 -9.72 3.13
N PHE A 311 1.26 -8.57 2.55
CA PHE A 311 1.77 -7.26 2.95
C PHE A 311 0.64 -6.37 3.46
N PHE A 312 0.99 -5.32 4.18
CA PHE A 312 0.03 -4.31 4.62
C PHE A 312 -0.21 -3.20 3.59
N CYS A 313 0.55 -3.19 2.51
CA CYS A 313 0.33 -2.35 1.33
C CYS A 313 0.23 -3.21 0.09
N ASP A 314 -0.38 -2.69 -0.95
CA ASP A 314 -0.38 -3.35 -2.26
C ASP A 314 0.97 -3.16 -2.96
N ILE A 315 1.38 -4.24 -3.59
CA ILE A 315 2.59 -4.31 -4.41
C ILE A 315 2.17 -4.86 -5.76
N THR A 316 2.50 -4.17 -6.83
CA THR A 316 2.10 -4.55 -8.18
C THR A 316 3.25 -5.16 -8.97
N ALA A 317 2.92 -6.00 -9.95
CA ALA A 317 3.91 -6.54 -10.88
C ALA A 317 4.66 -5.40 -11.58
N GLY A 318 5.97 -5.54 -11.68
CA GLY A 318 6.87 -4.53 -12.24
C GLY A 318 7.54 -3.64 -11.20
N GLU A 319 7.05 -3.60 -9.97
CA GLU A 319 7.74 -2.90 -8.88
C GLU A 319 9.01 -3.64 -8.46
N GLU A 320 10.02 -2.86 -8.08
CA GLU A 320 11.22 -3.39 -7.41
C GLU A 320 10.96 -3.46 -5.92
N LEU A 321 11.06 -4.65 -5.35
CA LEU A 321 10.90 -4.87 -3.92
C LEU A 321 12.28 -4.94 -3.25
N TYR A 322 12.58 -3.95 -2.41
CA TYR A 322 13.83 -3.83 -1.68
C TYR A 322 13.71 -4.43 -0.29
N LEU A 323 14.73 -5.12 0.16
CA LEU A 323 14.87 -5.54 1.55
C LEU A 323 15.49 -4.41 2.35
N MET A 324 14.85 -4.06 3.47
CA MET A 324 15.26 -2.99 4.38
C MET A 324 15.58 -3.58 5.75
N ARG A 325 16.58 -3.03 6.42
CA ARG A 325 16.92 -3.39 7.80
C ARG A 325 16.40 -2.32 8.75
N ARG A 326 15.68 -2.72 9.80
CA ARG A 326 15.24 -1.80 10.84
C ARG A 326 16.45 -1.26 11.62
N VAL A 327 16.42 0.04 11.90
CA VAL A 327 17.46 0.76 12.66
C VAL A 327 16.87 1.35 13.93
N ARG A 328 17.69 2.03 14.72
CA ARG A 328 17.25 2.61 15.99
C ARG A 328 16.19 3.69 15.78
N PHE A 329 15.06 3.49 16.43
CA PHE A 329 13.86 4.32 16.30
C PHE A 329 14.07 5.77 16.75
N LEU A 330 14.47 5.98 18.02
CA LEU A 330 14.62 7.32 18.60
C LEU A 330 15.76 8.12 17.98
N GLU A 331 16.87 7.48 17.73
CA GLU A 331 18.04 8.10 17.11
C GLU A 331 17.70 8.62 15.70
N THR A 332 17.03 7.81 14.91
CA THR A 332 16.58 8.16 13.56
C THR A 332 15.54 9.29 13.61
N LEU A 333 14.55 9.18 14.48
CA LEU A 333 13.52 10.20 14.66
C LEU A 333 14.12 11.57 15.00
N LYS A 334 15.05 11.61 15.96
CA LYS A 334 15.72 12.85 16.39
C LYS A 334 16.59 13.44 15.28
N ALA A 335 17.36 12.61 14.58
CA ALA A 335 18.22 13.04 13.48
C ALA A 335 17.42 13.60 12.32
N ASP A 336 16.37 12.92 11.91
CA ASP A 336 15.50 13.34 10.82
C ASP A 336 14.75 14.63 11.15
N TYR A 337 14.23 14.75 12.37
CA TYR A 337 13.56 15.98 12.80
C TYR A 337 14.51 17.17 12.90
N THR A 338 15.71 16.97 13.40
CA THR A 338 16.72 18.03 13.48
C THR A 338 17.05 18.57 12.08
N GLY A 339 17.22 17.69 11.09
CA GLY A 339 17.43 18.08 9.70
C GLY A 339 16.24 18.82 9.11
N PHE A 340 15.04 18.34 9.39
CA PHE A 340 13.80 18.95 8.92
C PHE A 340 13.57 20.35 9.47
N ALA A 341 13.85 20.57 10.73
CA ALA A 341 13.61 21.84 11.43
C ALA A 341 14.52 22.98 10.97
N LYS A 342 15.63 22.68 10.30
CA LYS A 342 16.58 23.69 9.81
C LYS A 342 15.90 24.62 8.81
N GLY A 343 16.12 25.94 8.98
CA GLY A 343 15.58 26.97 8.09
C GLY A 343 14.11 27.30 8.31
N LYS A 344 13.49 26.74 9.35
CA LYS A 344 12.11 26.98 9.71
C LYS A 344 11.99 27.62 11.09
N PRO A 345 10.98 28.48 11.32
CA PRO A 345 10.65 28.97 12.65
C PRO A 345 10.12 27.84 13.54
N ALA A 346 9.87 28.13 14.81
CA ALA A 346 9.16 27.21 15.68
C ALA A 346 7.75 26.95 15.14
N PRO A 347 7.32 25.69 15.00
CA PRO A 347 5.97 25.38 14.55
C PRO A 347 4.93 25.78 15.60
N ILE A 348 3.71 26.03 15.16
CA ILE A 348 2.57 26.29 16.05
C ILE A 348 1.83 25.00 16.41
N GLY A 349 1.97 23.98 15.58
CA GLY A 349 1.34 22.69 15.81
C GLY A 349 1.75 21.66 14.78
N VAL A 350 1.39 20.42 15.05
CA VAL A 350 1.65 19.27 14.21
C VAL A 350 0.50 18.29 14.23
N ILE A 351 0.19 17.72 13.07
CA ILE A 351 -0.70 16.56 12.94
C ILE A 351 0.16 15.37 12.48
N MET A 352 0.12 14.29 13.25
CA MET A 352 0.94 13.10 13.01
C MET A 352 0.07 11.91 12.59
N ASN A 353 0.54 11.18 11.57
CA ASN A 353 -0.02 9.89 11.15
C ASN A 353 1.12 8.88 11.29
N ASP A 354 1.06 8.08 12.35
CA ASP A 354 2.13 7.14 12.68
C ASP A 354 1.63 5.71 12.55
N CYS A 355 2.44 4.82 11.99
CA CYS A 355 2.02 3.44 11.81
C CYS A 355 1.91 2.72 13.15
N ILE A 356 0.84 1.96 13.34
CA ILE A 356 0.69 1.09 14.51
C ILE A 356 1.88 0.12 14.64
N LEU A 357 2.47 -0.29 13.54
CA LEU A 357 3.64 -1.18 13.54
C LEU A 357 4.85 -0.55 14.23
N ARG A 358 5.02 0.77 14.14
CA ARG A 358 6.10 1.48 14.87
C ARG A 358 5.86 1.41 16.37
N ARG A 359 4.62 1.63 16.81
CA ARG A 359 4.23 1.50 18.22
C ARG A 359 4.46 0.08 18.75
N LEU A 360 4.11 -0.93 17.97
CA LEU A 360 4.26 -2.34 18.36
C LEU A 360 5.72 -2.82 18.30
N THR A 361 6.44 -2.45 17.24
CA THR A 361 7.84 -2.89 17.03
C THR A 361 8.82 -2.24 18.00
N PHE A 362 8.64 -0.94 18.29
CA PHE A 362 9.57 -0.15 19.10
C PHE A 362 8.98 0.21 20.48
N ALA A 363 8.12 -0.62 21.02
CA ALA A 363 7.38 -0.36 22.26
C ALA A 363 8.28 0.07 23.43
N GLU A 364 9.49 -0.50 23.56
CA GLU A 364 10.44 -0.17 24.62
C GLU A 364 11.06 1.22 24.48
N GLU A 365 11.12 1.76 23.26
CA GLU A 365 11.71 3.06 22.96
C GLU A 365 10.70 4.22 22.99
N LEU A 366 9.39 3.95 23.00
CA LEU A 366 8.35 4.97 22.86
C LEU A 366 8.40 6.04 23.97
N ALA A 367 8.82 5.66 25.18
CA ALA A 367 8.90 6.58 26.30
C ALA A 367 9.86 7.76 26.07
N GLY A 368 10.82 7.62 25.17
CA GLY A 368 11.78 8.67 24.81
C GLY A 368 11.32 9.57 23.65
N ALA A 369 10.16 9.31 23.06
CA ALA A 369 9.63 10.11 21.95
C ALA A 369 8.96 11.40 22.47
N ASP A 370 9.79 12.42 22.70
CA ASP A 370 9.40 13.70 23.30
C ASP A 370 10.11 14.87 22.59
N LEU A 371 9.73 15.09 21.31
CA LEU A 371 10.40 16.08 20.47
C LEU A 371 9.62 17.39 20.25
N PHE A 372 8.32 17.39 20.55
CA PHE A 372 7.42 18.46 20.12
C PHE A 372 6.84 19.23 21.31
N ASP A 373 7.74 19.62 22.21
CA ASP A 373 7.36 20.38 23.39
C ASP A 373 6.96 21.83 23.03
N GLY A 374 5.98 22.34 23.73
CA GLY A 374 5.52 23.73 23.58
C GLY A 374 4.63 24.03 22.40
N ILE A 375 4.22 23.04 21.61
CA ILE A 375 3.30 23.19 20.48
C ILE A 375 2.07 22.30 20.63
N SER A 376 1.03 22.59 19.83
CA SER A 376 -0.13 21.71 19.73
C SER A 376 0.24 20.43 18.99
N VAL A 377 0.08 19.30 19.65
CA VAL A 377 0.40 17.97 19.08
C VAL A 377 -0.87 17.14 19.04
N ALA A 378 -1.23 16.67 17.86
CA ALA A 378 -2.31 15.72 17.70
C ALA A 378 -1.96 14.70 16.61
N GLY A 379 -2.53 13.52 16.72
CA GLY A 379 -2.33 12.46 15.74
C GLY A 379 -2.74 11.12 16.28
N TYR A 380 -2.42 10.10 15.53
CA TYR A 380 -2.87 8.75 15.86
C TYR A 380 -1.95 7.68 15.29
N SER A 381 -2.07 6.48 15.86
CA SER A 381 -1.48 5.27 15.30
C SER A 381 -2.42 4.73 14.23
N ALA A 382 -1.97 4.78 12.98
CA ALA A 382 -2.71 4.43 11.79
C ALA A 382 -2.47 2.97 11.38
N LEU A 383 -3.38 2.37 10.62
CA LEU A 383 -3.15 1.07 9.98
C LEU A 383 -2.25 1.18 8.74
N GLY A 384 -2.05 2.37 8.23
CA GLY A 384 -1.12 2.72 7.15
C GLY A 384 -1.10 4.24 6.99
N GLU A 385 -0.01 4.81 6.49
CA GLU A 385 0.17 6.24 6.36
C GLU A 385 0.11 6.66 4.91
N ILE A 386 -0.20 7.94 4.71
CA ILE A 386 -0.23 8.58 3.39
C ILE A 386 0.65 9.84 3.44
N ALA A 387 1.62 9.88 2.54
CA ALA A 387 2.37 11.09 2.19
C ALA A 387 2.69 11.02 0.70
N GLY A 388 1.72 11.38 -0.14
CA GLY A 388 1.78 11.22 -1.59
C GLY A 388 1.63 9.77 -2.06
N MET A 389 2.03 8.80 -1.27
CA MET A 389 1.91 7.36 -1.49
C MET A 389 1.37 6.70 -0.22
N HIS A 390 0.79 5.52 -0.35
CA HIS A 390 0.45 4.68 0.80
C HIS A 390 1.71 3.95 1.29
N ILE A 391 1.98 4.04 2.58
CA ILE A 391 3.21 3.55 3.21
C ILE A 391 2.91 2.85 4.54
N ASN A 392 3.85 2.00 4.96
CA ASN A 392 3.83 1.40 6.30
C ASN A 392 5.06 1.82 7.12
N GLU A 393 5.07 1.52 8.39
CA GLU A 393 6.19 1.74 9.33
C GLU A 393 6.83 3.13 9.23
N THR A 394 6.02 4.13 8.95
CA THR A 394 6.49 5.50 8.72
C THR A 394 5.69 6.46 9.59
N LEU A 395 6.35 7.48 10.11
CA LEU A 395 5.67 8.67 10.62
C LEU A 395 5.57 9.68 9.49
N THR A 396 4.36 10.06 9.14
CA THR A 396 4.11 11.21 8.28
C THR A 396 3.44 12.28 9.12
N ALA A 397 3.94 13.51 9.01
CA ALA A 397 3.44 14.61 9.81
C ALA A 397 3.35 15.88 8.99
N ILE A 398 2.40 16.71 9.33
CA ILE A 398 2.28 18.05 8.78
C ILE A 398 2.46 19.05 9.91
N PHE A 399 3.46 19.92 9.75
CA PHE A 399 3.78 20.99 10.68
C PHE A 399 3.22 22.30 10.15
N PHE A 400 2.73 23.12 11.06
CA PHE A 400 2.16 24.44 10.73
C PHE A 400 2.96 25.55 11.37
N TYR A 401 3.10 26.65 10.64
CA TYR A 401 3.93 27.79 11.01
C TYR A 401 3.16 29.07 10.77
N ARG A 402 3.36 30.05 11.66
CA ARG A 402 2.92 31.42 11.44
C ARG A 402 4.15 32.29 11.22
N LEU A 403 4.19 32.97 10.06
CA LEU A 403 5.31 33.84 9.73
C LEU A 403 5.12 35.23 10.34
N SER A 404 6.16 35.72 10.99
CA SER A 404 6.21 37.07 11.55
C SER A 404 7.28 37.94 10.87
N GLY A 405 7.36 37.84 9.54
CA GLY A 405 8.33 38.60 8.72
C GLY A 405 9.69 37.96 8.50
N GLY A 406 9.88 36.69 8.93
CA GLY A 406 11.10 35.92 8.69
C GLY A 406 11.08 35.14 7.37
N THR A 407 12.22 34.59 7.00
CA THR A 407 12.34 33.66 5.87
C THR A 407 11.89 32.26 6.27
N PHE A 408 11.15 31.60 5.39
CA PHE A 408 10.76 30.22 5.53
C PHE A 408 11.37 29.40 4.39
N TYR A 409 12.26 28.47 4.73
CA TYR A 409 12.86 27.56 3.77
C TYR A 409 12.35 26.14 4.01
N ASP A 410 11.79 25.53 2.97
CA ASP A 410 11.30 24.16 3.00
C ASP A 410 11.73 23.44 1.72
N GLY A 411 12.67 22.49 1.87
CA GLY A 411 13.17 21.71 0.75
C GLY A 411 12.09 20.80 0.13
N TYR A 412 11.15 20.32 0.92
CA TYR A 412 10.01 19.53 0.41
C TYR A 412 9.13 20.39 -0.50
N MET A 413 8.75 21.57 -0.05
CA MET A 413 7.89 22.49 -0.80
C MET A 413 8.54 22.90 -2.11
N ASN A 414 9.83 23.19 -2.10
CA ASN A 414 10.58 23.56 -3.30
C ASN A 414 10.61 22.43 -4.35
N ARG A 415 10.58 21.18 -3.89
CA ARG A 415 10.62 19.99 -4.76
C ARG A 415 9.25 19.38 -5.02
N PHE A 416 8.21 19.90 -4.41
CA PHE A 416 6.88 19.29 -4.51
C PHE A 416 6.41 19.03 -5.94
N PRO A 417 6.54 19.97 -6.93
CA PRO A 417 6.14 19.68 -8.31
C PRO A 417 6.83 18.44 -8.89
N SER A 418 8.12 18.27 -8.57
CA SER A 418 8.87 17.08 -8.99
C SER A 418 8.42 15.82 -8.27
N VAL A 419 8.15 15.91 -6.96
CA VAL A 419 7.65 14.78 -6.16
C VAL A 419 6.28 14.34 -6.65
N TYR A 420 5.38 15.28 -6.93
CA TYR A 420 4.05 14.99 -7.46
C TYR A 420 4.14 14.30 -8.82
N ALA A 421 4.97 14.81 -9.72
CA ALA A 421 5.18 14.21 -11.04
C ALA A 421 5.79 12.82 -10.95
N LEU A 422 6.73 12.59 -10.02
CA LEU A 422 7.32 11.27 -9.79
C LEU A 422 6.30 10.26 -9.25
N CYS A 423 5.42 10.67 -8.38
CA CYS A 423 4.34 9.81 -7.89
C CYS A 423 3.36 9.43 -9.01
N GLN A 424 2.93 10.39 -9.83
CA GLN A 424 2.10 10.10 -11.01
C GLN A 424 2.80 9.15 -11.98
N LYS A 425 4.05 9.45 -12.29
CA LYS A 425 4.89 8.65 -13.18
C LYS A 425 5.07 7.22 -12.66
N SER A 426 5.26 7.06 -11.36
CA SER A 426 5.42 5.77 -10.70
C SER A 426 4.25 4.82 -11.00
N PHE A 427 3.02 5.29 -10.87
CA PHE A 427 1.84 4.48 -11.21
C PHE A 427 1.83 4.06 -12.69
N LEU A 428 2.17 4.98 -13.59
CA LEU A 428 2.24 4.71 -15.03
C LEU A 428 3.38 3.74 -15.37
N GLU A 429 4.55 3.90 -14.78
CA GLU A 429 5.70 3.01 -14.97
C GLU A 429 5.40 1.59 -14.49
N HIS A 430 4.69 1.45 -13.38
CA HIS A 430 4.26 0.13 -12.90
C HIS A 430 3.30 -0.53 -13.89
N ASP A 431 2.36 0.21 -14.46
CA ASP A 431 1.46 -0.31 -15.48
C ASP A 431 2.22 -0.76 -16.74
N ILE A 432 3.18 0.03 -17.21
CA ILE A 432 4.02 -0.31 -18.36
C ILE A 432 4.87 -1.56 -18.05
N ALA A 433 5.55 -1.60 -16.92
CA ALA A 433 6.39 -2.72 -16.52
C ALA A 433 5.57 -4.01 -16.40
N ARG A 434 4.35 -3.93 -15.88
CA ARG A 434 3.41 -5.06 -15.83
C ARG A 434 3.07 -5.56 -17.23
N LEU A 435 2.78 -4.67 -18.17
CA LEU A 435 2.48 -5.03 -19.56
C LEU A 435 3.69 -5.67 -20.25
N GLU A 436 4.90 -5.18 -19.98
CA GLU A 436 6.13 -5.77 -20.50
C GLU A 436 6.38 -7.17 -19.94
N ILE A 437 6.11 -7.41 -18.66
CA ILE A 437 6.20 -8.73 -18.03
C ILE A 437 5.21 -9.69 -18.70
N ILE A 438 3.98 -9.27 -18.91
CA ILE A 438 2.95 -10.05 -19.59
C ILE A 438 3.38 -10.36 -21.01
N GLY A 439 3.93 -9.38 -21.73
CA GLY A 439 4.45 -9.56 -23.08
C GLY A 439 5.53 -10.66 -23.12
N ARG A 440 6.52 -10.57 -22.24
CA ARG A 440 7.60 -11.57 -22.14
C ARG A 440 7.09 -12.98 -21.81
N LEU A 441 6.14 -13.08 -20.87
CA LEU A 441 5.53 -14.37 -20.53
C LEU A 441 4.73 -14.93 -21.70
N LYS A 442 3.98 -14.10 -22.41
CA LYS A 442 3.26 -14.50 -23.63
C LYS A 442 4.22 -14.99 -24.71
N ASP A 443 5.32 -14.29 -24.95
CA ASP A 443 6.34 -14.69 -25.93
C ASP A 443 6.99 -16.02 -25.55
N GLY A 444 7.25 -16.22 -24.25
CA GLY A 444 7.75 -17.49 -23.72
C GLY A 444 6.79 -18.65 -24.03
N ILE A 445 5.49 -18.45 -23.79
CA ILE A 445 4.46 -19.46 -24.11
C ILE A 445 4.40 -19.73 -25.61
N MET A 446 4.42 -18.69 -26.43
CA MET A 446 4.39 -18.87 -27.88
C MET A 446 5.60 -19.66 -28.39
N SER A 447 6.76 -19.44 -27.76
CA SER A 447 7.96 -20.22 -28.05
C SER A 447 7.79 -21.70 -27.67
N GLU A 448 7.30 -21.98 -26.46
CA GLU A 448 7.01 -23.34 -25.98
C GLU A 448 5.96 -24.03 -26.88
N PHE A 449 4.91 -23.28 -27.28
CA PHE A 449 3.91 -23.79 -28.24
C PHE A 449 4.53 -24.14 -29.58
N SER A 450 5.47 -23.36 -30.08
CA SER A 450 6.18 -23.61 -31.32
C SER A 450 7.01 -24.88 -31.22
N GLU A 451 7.73 -25.08 -30.12
CA GLU A 451 8.47 -26.33 -29.86
C GLU A 451 7.54 -27.55 -29.80
N TYR A 452 6.41 -27.42 -29.10
CA TYR A 452 5.38 -28.46 -29.02
C TYR A 452 4.84 -28.84 -30.40
N ARG A 453 4.52 -27.85 -31.24
CA ARG A 453 4.07 -28.07 -32.62
C ARG A 453 5.13 -28.80 -33.44
N SER A 454 6.38 -28.42 -33.27
CA SER A 454 7.50 -29.10 -33.97
C SER A 454 7.66 -30.56 -33.52
N ALA A 455 7.53 -30.82 -32.23
CA ALA A 455 7.55 -32.15 -31.65
C ALA A 455 6.36 -33.00 -32.16
N MET A 456 5.16 -32.41 -32.22
CA MET A 456 3.98 -33.08 -32.77
C MET A 456 4.12 -33.41 -34.26
N ALA A 457 4.67 -32.48 -35.05
CA ALA A 457 4.95 -32.71 -36.45
C ALA A 457 5.96 -33.83 -36.64
N GLY A 458 7.02 -33.88 -35.80
CA GLY A 458 7.98 -34.95 -35.77
C GLY A 458 7.38 -36.32 -35.43
N MET A 459 6.47 -36.33 -34.45
CA MET A 459 5.72 -37.52 -34.06
C MET A 459 4.79 -37.99 -35.17
N SER A 460 4.08 -37.08 -35.84
CA SER A 460 3.21 -37.38 -36.97
C SER A 460 4.00 -38.02 -38.12
N LYS A 461 5.19 -37.47 -38.44
CA LYS A 461 6.09 -38.05 -39.42
C LYS A 461 6.53 -39.47 -39.04
N THR A 462 6.84 -39.69 -37.78
CA THR A 462 7.26 -41.00 -37.26
C THR A 462 6.08 -41.98 -37.33
N MET A 463 4.87 -41.56 -37.00
CA MET A 463 3.67 -42.39 -37.12
C MET A 463 3.38 -42.77 -38.56
N ALA A 464 3.54 -41.82 -39.51
CA ALA A 464 3.39 -42.10 -40.95
C ALA A 464 4.41 -43.17 -41.42
N ARG A 465 5.66 -43.04 -40.97
CA ARG A 465 6.72 -44.05 -41.25
C ARG A 465 6.41 -45.42 -40.66
N ILE A 466 5.82 -45.44 -39.47
CA ILE A 466 5.35 -46.69 -38.85
C ILE A 466 4.21 -47.29 -39.68
N GLY A 467 3.26 -46.47 -40.16
CA GLY A 467 2.19 -46.89 -41.05
C GLY A 467 2.71 -47.50 -42.33
N GLU A 468 3.64 -46.82 -43.01
CA GLU A 468 4.30 -47.34 -44.22
C GLU A 468 5.04 -48.66 -43.95
N SER A 469 5.68 -48.74 -42.78
CA SER A 469 6.38 -49.97 -42.38
C SER A 469 5.41 -51.12 -42.10
N ALA A 470 4.26 -50.79 -41.46
CA ALA A 470 3.22 -51.78 -41.20
C ALA A 470 2.58 -52.30 -42.50
N GLU A 471 2.37 -51.42 -43.50
CA GLU A 471 1.92 -51.82 -44.82
C GLU A 471 2.94 -52.71 -45.53
N SER A 472 4.22 -52.31 -45.43
CA SER A 472 5.31 -53.12 -45.98
C SER A 472 5.41 -54.49 -45.30
N VAL A 473 5.24 -54.52 -43.96
CA VAL A 473 5.20 -55.78 -43.19
C VAL A 473 3.96 -56.61 -43.61
N GLY A 474 2.82 -55.96 -43.80
CA GLY A 474 1.59 -56.61 -44.30
C GLY A 474 1.82 -57.25 -45.65
N GLY A 475 2.44 -56.52 -46.59
CA GLY A 475 2.83 -57.06 -47.91
C GLY A 475 3.83 -58.20 -47.83
N LEU A 476 4.74 -58.13 -46.86
CA LEU A 476 5.69 -59.24 -46.63
C LEU A 476 5.05 -60.48 -46.00
N ILE A 477 4.05 -60.27 -45.11
CA ILE A 477 3.22 -61.34 -44.54
C ILE A 477 2.40 -62.04 -45.64
N ASP A 478 1.81 -61.26 -46.56
CA ASP A 478 1.06 -61.80 -47.70
C ASP A 478 2.00 -62.58 -48.63
N ASN A 479 3.23 -62.13 -48.83
CA ASN A 479 4.26 -62.88 -49.59
C ASN A 479 4.78 -64.08 -48.82
N LEU A 480 4.80 -64.06 -47.49
CA LEU A 480 5.20 -65.15 -46.60
C LEU A 480 4.16 -66.29 -46.53
N SER A 481 2.85 -65.95 -46.71
CA SER A 481 1.79 -66.94 -46.86
C SER A 481 1.95 -67.78 -48.11
N SER A 482 2.84 -67.34 -49.02
CA SER A 482 3.22 -68.07 -50.22
C SER A 482 4.64 -68.63 -50.22
N GLY A 483 5.47 -68.44 -49.17
CA GLY A 483 6.87 -68.98 -49.09
C GLY A 483 7.48 -68.83 -47.69
N LEU A 484 7.78 -69.93 -47.03
CA LEU A 484 8.37 -70.03 -45.69
C LEU A 484 9.89 -69.62 -45.67
N GLY A 485 10.15 -68.34 -45.38
CA GLY A 485 11.58 -68.04 -45.18
C GLY A 485 11.83 -66.53 -44.87
N GLY A 486 11.79 -66.09 -43.66
CA GLY A 486 12.22 -64.75 -43.30
C GLY A 486 11.68 -64.12 -42.00
N GLN A 487 11.13 -64.93 -41.12
CA GLN A 487 10.51 -64.44 -39.85
C GLN A 487 11.46 -63.74 -38.85
N GLY A 488 12.79 -64.03 -38.94
CA GLY A 488 13.76 -63.48 -37.95
C GLY A 488 14.17 -62.08 -38.18
N ASP A 489 14.25 -61.61 -39.43
CA ASP A 489 14.70 -60.22 -39.72
C ASP A 489 13.60 -59.17 -39.56
N MET A 490 12.36 -59.59 -39.76
CA MET A 490 11.18 -58.68 -39.61
C MET A 490 10.95 -58.30 -38.18
N THR A 491 11.14 -59.17 -37.20
CA THR A 491 11.00 -58.89 -35.78
C THR A 491 12.09 -57.94 -35.31
N LYS A 492 13.30 -58.00 -35.82
CA LYS A 492 14.41 -57.11 -35.51
C LYS A 492 14.16 -55.67 -35.97
N GLU A 493 13.58 -55.49 -37.14
CA GLU A 493 13.30 -54.17 -37.72
C GLU A 493 12.17 -53.46 -36.96
N LEU A 494 11.07 -54.16 -36.59
CA LEU A 494 9.99 -53.63 -35.77
C LEU A 494 10.45 -53.24 -34.38
N LEU A 495 11.30 -54.01 -33.72
CA LEU A 495 11.89 -53.71 -32.42
C LEU A 495 12.79 -52.47 -32.47
N GLY A 496 13.57 -52.30 -33.53
CA GLY A 496 14.41 -51.12 -33.75
C GLY A 496 13.61 -49.83 -33.90
N ARG A 497 12.51 -49.88 -34.66
CA ARG A 497 11.64 -48.70 -34.85
C ARG A 497 10.81 -48.34 -33.62
N ASN A 498 10.36 -49.32 -32.84
CA ASN A 498 9.71 -49.09 -31.57
C ASN A 498 10.63 -48.42 -30.55
N ALA A 499 11.92 -48.77 -30.54
CA ALA A 499 12.92 -48.13 -29.69
C ALA A 499 13.18 -46.66 -30.04
N GLU A 500 12.93 -46.23 -31.29
CA GLU A 500 13.03 -44.82 -31.70
C GLU A 500 11.86 -43.96 -31.23
N ILE A 501 10.67 -44.55 -31.00
CA ILE A 501 9.46 -43.83 -30.58
C ILE A 501 9.48 -43.46 -29.10
N THR A 502 9.97 -44.36 -28.25
CA THR A 502 9.97 -44.18 -26.80
C THR A 502 10.61 -42.85 -26.33
N PRO A 503 11.83 -42.48 -26.79
CA PRO A 503 12.45 -41.22 -26.42
C PRO A 503 11.68 -39.98 -26.90
N LYS A 504 10.96 -40.09 -28.03
CA LYS A 504 10.18 -38.98 -28.59
C LYS A 504 8.89 -38.74 -27.80
N LEU A 505 8.24 -39.82 -27.32
CA LEU A 505 7.08 -39.74 -26.43
C LEU A 505 7.45 -39.15 -25.06
N GLU A 506 8.60 -39.52 -24.51
CA GLU A 506 9.12 -38.96 -23.28
C GLU A 506 9.33 -37.45 -23.40
N ARG A 507 9.94 -36.96 -24.46
CA ARG A 507 10.14 -35.54 -24.75
C ARG A 507 8.80 -34.78 -24.91
N LEU A 508 7.82 -35.42 -25.55
CA LEU A 508 6.48 -34.83 -25.70
C LEU A 508 5.79 -34.68 -24.33
N THR A 509 5.89 -35.70 -23.49
CA THR A 509 5.32 -35.65 -22.13
C THR A 509 5.96 -34.55 -21.30
N GLU A 510 7.29 -34.38 -21.40
CA GLU A 510 8.00 -33.31 -20.70
C GLU A 510 7.58 -31.92 -21.19
N SER A 511 7.44 -31.71 -22.52
CA SER A 511 6.98 -30.47 -23.12
C SER A 511 5.55 -30.13 -22.70
N THR A 512 4.64 -31.10 -22.65
CA THR A 512 3.27 -30.93 -22.19
C THR A 512 3.21 -30.47 -20.74
N LYS A 513 4.04 -31.04 -19.87
CA LYS A 513 4.14 -30.66 -18.46
C LYS A 513 4.64 -29.22 -18.28
N LYS A 514 5.61 -28.78 -19.09
CA LYS A 514 6.07 -27.37 -19.08
C LYS A 514 4.98 -26.41 -19.52
N ILE A 515 4.20 -26.73 -20.54
CA ILE A 515 3.08 -25.91 -21.02
C ILE A 515 2.02 -25.78 -19.94
N GLU A 516 1.69 -26.86 -19.23
CA GLU A 516 0.74 -26.81 -18.12
C GLU A 516 1.19 -25.87 -17.00
N GLN A 517 2.48 -25.93 -16.63
CA GLN A 517 3.04 -25.01 -15.62
C GLN A 517 2.96 -23.55 -16.05
N VAL A 518 3.27 -23.25 -17.32
CA VAL A 518 3.22 -21.89 -17.86
C VAL A 518 1.76 -21.40 -17.99
N MET A 519 0.84 -22.26 -18.39
CA MET A 519 -0.60 -21.92 -18.46
C MET A 519 -1.19 -21.59 -17.08
N ASN A 520 -0.80 -22.33 -16.04
CA ASN A 520 -1.20 -22.04 -14.68
C ASN A 520 -0.68 -20.66 -14.22
N MET A 521 0.59 -20.36 -14.52
CA MET A 521 1.20 -19.05 -14.22
C MET A 521 0.47 -17.90 -14.93
N ILE A 522 0.09 -18.09 -16.19
CA ILE A 522 -0.67 -17.07 -16.94
C ILE A 522 -2.06 -16.88 -16.39
N THR A 523 -2.73 -17.94 -16.00
CA THR A 523 -4.05 -17.85 -15.38
C THR A 523 -3.98 -17.00 -14.10
N GLU A 524 -2.95 -17.19 -13.29
CA GLU A 524 -2.71 -16.37 -12.09
C GLU A 524 -2.43 -14.90 -12.44
N ILE A 525 -1.58 -14.64 -13.42
CA ILE A 525 -1.26 -13.28 -13.87
C ILE A 525 -2.49 -12.61 -14.50
N SER A 526 -3.26 -13.33 -15.30
CA SER A 526 -4.49 -12.81 -15.92
C SER A 526 -5.55 -12.44 -14.89
N ALA A 527 -5.65 -13.21 -13.80
CA ALA A 527 -6.53 -12.88 -12.68
C ALA A 527 -6.10 -11.61 -11.93
N GLN A 528 -4.80 -11.28 -11.96
CA GLN A 528 -4.27 -10.05 -11.35
C GLN A 528 -4.44 -8.81 -12.24
N ILE A 529 -4.60 -9.00 -13.55
CA ILE A 529 -4.71 -7.92 -14.54
C ILE A 529 -6.18 -7.50 -14.72
N ASN A 530 -7.11 -8.45 -14.59
CA ASN A 530 -8.53 -8.24 -14.66
C ASN A 530 -9.08 -7.86 -13.29
#